data_45b4a7298166d2fecb8af179de7d89bd
#
_entry.id   45b4a7298166d2fecb8af179de7d89bd
#
_cell.length_a   1.000
_cell.length_b   1.000
_cell.length_c   1.000
_cell.angle_alpha   90.00
_cell.angle_beta   90.00
_cell.angle_gamma   90.00
#
_symmetry.space_group_name_H-M   'P 1'
#
loop_
_entity.id
_entity.type
_entity.pdbx_description
1 polymer ?
#
loop_
_entity_poly.entity_id
_entity_poly.type
_entity_poly.pdbx_seq_one_letter_code
_entity_poly.pdbx_strand_id
1 'polypeptide(L)'
;MTTLPQSDRAIELLLSTPTPGVIEAVTHLPGNFMILGVGGKMGTTTAVMLRRALDAAGRKEASVTGVSRFSRAEARTDLEALGVRTLSCDLADAAQVAALPVTPNVLFLAGQKFGTASAPELTWIQNTVVPALIADHFHASRIVVFSTGCVYPFMPTNGPGASEREPVAFLGEYASSCVGRERVFTHFSKLHGTPQLMFRLNYAVELRYGVLVDLALKVLRGETVDVTMGWLNCIWQGDACARAIQSLAHTASPPRLLNVTGPEKLSIRALAEEFGRQLQRTPIISGQEAPTAWIADASESLQLFGPPLMTVPRMLELVTAYVKADGRLLGKPTHFETRSGQF
;
A
#
# COMPACT_ATOMS: atom_id res chain seq x y z
N MET A 1 6.01 -12.25 24.68
CA MET A 1 5.42 -12.89 23.47
C MET A 1 4.15 -12.14 23.14
N THR A 2 4.09 -11.45 22.01
CA THR A 2 2.87 -10.77 21.57
C THR A 2 1.88 -11.87 21.16
N THR A 3 0.74 -11.95 21.81
CA THR A 3 -0.33 -12.90 21.45
C THR A 3 -0.77 -12.66 20.01
N LEU A 4 -0.93 -13.73 19.23
CA LEU A 4 -1.42 -13.66 17.87
C LEU A 4 -2.83 -13.02 17.87
N PRO A 5 -3.11 -12.00 17.03
CA PRO A 5 -4.44 -11.40 16.98
C PRO A 5 -5.47 -12.42 16.47
N GLN A 6 -6.56 -12.59 17.22
CA GLN A 6 -7.59 -13.63 16.99
C GLN A 6 -8.78 -13.14 16.15
N SER A 7 -8.83 -11.87 15.75
CA SER A 7 -9.94 -11.30 14.98
C SER A 7 -9.46 -10.25 13.99
N ASP A 8 -10.26 -10.01 12.96
CA ASP A 8 -9.99 -8.94 11.97
C ASP A 8 -9.82 -7.58 12.67
N ARG A 9 -10.62 -7.29 13.69
CA ARG A 9 -10.50 -6.06 14.48
C ARG A 9 -9.17 -5.99 15.24
N ALA A 10 -8.72 -7.10 15.83
CA ALA A 10 -7.43 -7.13 16.52
C ALA A 10 -6.25 -6.97 15.56
N ILE A 11 -6.33 -7.55 14.35
CA ILE A 11 -5.35 -7.34 13.27
C ILE A 11 -5.33 -5.86 12.86
N GLU A 12 -6.50 -5.26 12.64
CA GLU A 12 -6.60 -3.86 12.24
C GLU A 12 -6.03 -2.92 13.30
N LEU A 13 -6.28 -3.18 14.58
CA LEU A 13 -5.71 -2.42 15.69
C LEU A 13 -4.18 -2.56 15.77
N LEU A 14 -3.64 -3.75 15.47
CA LEU A 14 -2.19 -3.97 15.37
C LEU A 14 -1.60 -3.16 14.20
N LEU A 15 -2.20 -3.26 13.01
CA LEU A 15 -1.76 -2.58 11.80
C LEU A 15 -1.84 -1.05 11.91
N SER A 16 -2.83 -0.53 12.64
CA SER A 16 -3.10 0.90 12.80
C SER A 16 -2.51 1.51 14.07
N THR A 17 -1.54 0.85 14.70
CA THR A 17 -0.82 1.45 15.83
C THR A 17 0.07 2.59 15.33
N PRO A 18 -0.17 3.85 15.76
CA PRO A 18 0.61 4.97 15.28
C PRO A 18 2.04 4.90 15.80
N THR A 19 3.00 5.17 14.92
CA THR A 19 4.41 5.30 15.31
C THR A 19 4.69 6.67 15.90
N PRO A 20 5.78 6.86 16.67
CA PRO A 20 6.17 8.19 17.15
C PRO A 20 6.29 9.22 16.01
N GLY A 21 6.86 8.85 14.85
CA GLY A 21 6.97 9.74 13.69
C GLY A 21 5.61 10.11 13.07
N VAL A 22 4.59 9.25 13.16
CA VAL A 22 3.22 9.60 12.72
C VAL A 22 2.60 10.60 13.69
N ILE A 23 2.76 10.40 15.00
CA ILE A 23 2.24 11.33 16.03
C ILE A 23 2.89 12.70 15.86
N GLU A 24 4.20 12.74 15.66
CA GLU A 24 4.95 13.97 15.38
C GLU A 24 4.44 14.65 14.10
N ALA A 25 4.32 13.92 13.00
CA ALA A 25 3.87 14.46 11.71
C ALA A 25 2.48 15.12 11.84
N VAL A 26 1.51 14.43 12.46
CA VAL A 26 0.16 15.00 12.61
C VAL A 26 0.11 16.19 13.57
N THR A 27 1.09 16.35 14.47
CA THR A 27 1.19 17.53 15.34
C THR A 27 1.46 18.79 14.51
N HIS A 28 2.24 18.67 13.44
CA HIS A 28 2.66 19.81 12.61
C HIS A 28 1.80 19.99 11.33
N LEU A 29 0.98 19.01 10.96
CA LEU A 29 0.11 19.10 9.79
C LEU A 29 -1.22 19.79 10.14
N PRO A 30 -1.51 21.00 9.65
CA PRO A 30 -2.72 21.73 10.04
C PRO A 30 -3.98 21.13 9.41
N GLY A 31 -5.12 21.34 10.07
CA GLY A 31 -6.46 21.02 9.54
C GLY A 31 -6.83 19.55 9.56
N ASN A 32 -7.82 19.23 8.74
CA ASN A 32 -8.45 17.90 8.63
C ASN A 32 -7.76 17.03 7.61
N PHE A 33 -8.11 15.72 7.61
CA PHE A 33 -7.55 14.70 6.74
C PHE A 33 -8.67 13.97 5.99
N MET A 34 -8.42 13.63 4.73
CA MET A 34 -9.33 12.83 3.92
C MET A 34 -8.60 11.66 3.27
N ILE A 35 -9.22 10.47 3.34
CA ILE A 35 -8.72 9.24 2.73
C ILE A 35 -9.68 8.84 1.61
N LEU A 36 -9.25 8.99 0.37
CA LEU A 36 -10.00 8.61 -0.82
C LEU A 36 -9.69 7.15 -1.16
N GLY A 37 -10.70 6.29 -1.10
CA GLY A 37 -10.55 4.84 -1.22
C GLY A 37 -10.39 4.13 0.13
N VAL A 38 -11.02 4.65 1.19
CA VAL A 38 -10.93 4.12 2.57
C VAL A 38 -11.39 2.67 2.70
N GLY A 39 -12.33 2.21 1.86
CA GLY A 39 -12.80 0.81 1.85
C GLY A 39 -11.80 -0.20 1.28
N GLY A 40 -10.64 0.27 0.77
CA GLY A 40 -9.55 -0.59 0.33
C GLY A 40 -8.73 -1.14 1.50
N LYS A 41 -7.91 -2.16 1.22
CA LYS A 41 -7.09 -2.87 2.22
C LYS A 41 -6.27 -1.94 3.11
N MET A 42 -5.58 -0.95 2.54
CA MET A 42 -4.75 -0.02 3.29
C MET A 42 -5.50 1.22 3.78
N GLY A 43 -6.63 1.54 3.13
CA GLY A 43 -7.40 2.74 3.44
C GLY A 43 -7.95 2.73 4.87
N THR A 44 -8.54 1.62 5.30
CA THR A 44 -9.03 1.42 6.68
C THR A 44 -7.89 1.60 7.69
N THR A 45 -6.78 0.89 7.51
CA THR A 45 -5.60 0.98 8.39
C THR A 45 -5.07 2.42 8.47
N THR A 46 -4.97 3.12 7.34
CA THR A 46 -4.48 4.51 7.29
C THR A 46 -5.43 5.46 8.04
N ALA A 47 -6.75 5.33 7.83
CA ALA A 47 -7.74 6.18 8.48
C ALA A 47 -7.76 5.99 10.00
N VAL A 48 -7.75 4.75 10.47
CA VAL A 48 -7.74 4.42 11.90
C VAL A 48 -6.42 4.86 12.54
N MET A 49 -5.27 4.64 11.88
CA MET A 49 -3.97 5.11 12.35
C MET A 49 -3.94 6.64 12.51
N LEU A 50 -4.45 7.38 11.51
CA LEU A 50 -4.57 8.83 11.58
C LEU A 50 -5.41 9.29 12.77
N ARG A 51 -6.60 8.69 12.97
CA ARG A 51 -7.45 9.06 14.12
C ARG A 51 -6.74 8.82 15.43
N ARG A 52 -6.14 7.64 15.61
CA ARG A 52 -5.38 7.30 16.82
C ARG A 52 -4.18 8.20 17.04
N ALA A 53 -3.48 8.59 15.98
CA ALA A 53 -2.34 9.52 16.06
C ALA A 53 -2.78 10.91 16.47
N LEU A 54 -3.89 11.43 15.91
CA LEU A 54 -4.47 12.72 16.29
C LEU A 54 -4.93 12.72 17.76
N ASP A 55 -5.51 11.62 18.24
CA ASP A 55 -5.88 11.46 19.64
C ASP A 55 -4.65 11.48 20.55
N ALA A 56 -3.60 10.75 20.18
CA ALA A 56 -2.33 10.73 20.92
C ALA A 56 -1.60 12.08 20.91
N ALA A 57 -1.74 12.85 19.83
CA ALA A 57 -1.21 14.22 19.71
C ALA A 57 -2.09 15.29 20.38
N GLY A 58 -3.22 14.90 21.00
CA GLY A 58 -4.15 15.83 21.64
C GLY A 58 -4.99 16.66 20.65
N ARG A 59 -4.95 16.36 19.34
CA ARG A 59 -5.63 17.09 18.26
C ARG A 59 -7.06 16.61 18.03
N LYS A 60 -7.90 16.72 19.05
CA LYS A 60 -9.29 16.23 19.04
C LYS A 60 -10.20 16.98 18.07
N GLU A 61 -9.87 18.24 17.74
CA GLU A 61 -10.61 19.08 16.79
C GLU A 61 -10.43 18.65 15.33
N ALA A 62 -9.31 18.01 14.99
CA ALA A 62 -9.03 17.56 13.66
C ALA A 62 -9.83 16.30 13.32
N SER A 63 -10.49 16.31 12.18
CA SER A 63 -11.28 15.16 11.70
C SER A 63 -10.51 14.33 10.68
N VAL A 64 -10.81 13.03 10.67
CA VAL A 64 -10.41 12.08 9.63
C VAL A 64 -11.68 11.64 8.90
N THR A 65 -11.74 11.87 7.59
CA THR A 65 -12.87 11.50 6.75
C THR A 65 -12.46 10.43 5.75
N GLY A 66 -13.09 9.28 5.80
CA GLY A 66 -12.92 8.20 4.83
C GLY A 66 -14.00 8.26 3.75
N VAL A 67 -13.58 8.25 2.49
CA VAL A 67 -14.45 8.29 1.31
C VAL A 67 -14.39 6.97 0.57
N SER A 68 -15.55 6.37 0.32
CA SER A 68 -15.73 5.13 -0.46
C SER A 68 -17.19 4.99 -0.88
N ARG A 69 -17.49 4.04 -1.77
CA ARG A 69 -18.87 3.68 -2.11
C ARG A 69 -19.60 2.92 -0.99
N PHE A 70 -18.86 2.36 -0.03
CA PHE A 70 -19.38 1.57 1.09
C PHE A 70 -20.43 0.52 0.67
N SER A 71 -20.05 -0.35 -0.28
CA SER A 71 -20.90 -1.45 -0.76
C SER A 71 -21.33 -2.43 0.35
N ARG A 72 -20.61 -2.45 1.48
CA ARG A 72 -20.98 -3.17 2.71
C ARG A 72 -21.21 -2.16 3.82
N ALA A 73 -22.41 -2.17 4.39
CA ALA A 73 -22.80 -1.23 5.45
C ALA A 73 -21.92 -1.38 6.71
N GLU A 74 -21.52 -2.63 7.05
CA GLU A 74 -20.68 -2.93 8.21
C GLU A 74 -19.33 -2.20 8.15
N ALA A 75 -18.72 -2.11 6.96
CA ALA A 75 -17.44 -1.43 6.78
C ALA A 75 -17.52 0.07 7.11
N ARG A 76 -18.68 0.68 6.90
CA ARG A 76 -18.96 2.07 7.29
C ARG A 76 -19.09 2.19 8.81
N THR A 77 -19.95 1.35 9.41
CA THR A 77 -20.22 1.35 10.85
C THR A 77 -18.94 1.08 11.65
N ASP A 78 -18.10 0.14 11.19
CA ASP A 78 -16.82 -0.20 11.84
C ASP A 78 -15.85 0.99 11.87
N LEU A 79 -15.75 1.76 10.78
CA LEU A 79 -14.92 2.96 10.71
C LEU A 79 -15.45 4.07 11.63
N GLU A 80 -16.77 4.30 11.62
CA GLU A 80 -17.43 5.30 12.46
C GLU A 80 -17.26 4.99 13.95
N ALA A 81 -17.36 3.71 14.33
CA ALA A 81 -17.08 3.24 15.70
C ALA A 81 -15.62 3.44 16.16
N LEU A 82 -14.69 3.65 15.21
CA LEU A 82 -13.29 3.97 15.47
C LEU A 82 -12.98 5.48 15.33
N GLY A 83 -14.01 6.33 15.27
CA GLY A 83 -13.88 7.78 15.25
C GLY A 83 -13.52 8.38 13.87
N VAL A 84 -13.65 7.60 12.80
CA VAL A 84 -13.46 8.06 11.42
C VAL A 84 -14.82 8.49 10.85
N ARG A 85 -14.93 9.72 10.37
CA ARG A 85 -16.12 10.18 9.63
C ARG A 85 -16.16 9.48 8.27
N THR A 86 -17.35 9.20 7.75
CA THR A 86 -17.50 8.53 6.46
C THR A 86 -18.37 9.34 5.50
N LEU A 87 -17.95 9.37 4.22
CA LEU A 87 -18.72 9.94 3.13
C LEU A 87 -18.85 8.89 2.02
N SER A 88 -20.10 8.62 1.60
CA SER A 88 -20.34 7.76 0.44
C SER A 88 -20.15 8.57 -0.83
N CYS A 89 -19.25 8.12 -1.72
CA CYS A 89 -18.98 8.77 -3.00
C CYS A 89 -18.44 7.75 -4.00
N ASP A 90 -18.97 7.76 -5.21
CA ASP A 90 -18.30 7.14 -6.35
C ASP A 90 -17.31 8.16 -6.94
N LEU A 91 -16.03 7.88 -6.79
CA LEU A 91 -14.96 8.77 -7.27
C LEU A 91 -14.89 8.86 -8.81
N ALA A 92 -15.61 8.00 -9.54
CA ALA A 92 -15.75 8.10 -10.99
C ALA A 92 -16.89 9.04 -11.42
N ASP A 93 -17.72 9.48 -10.48
CA ASP A 93 -18.79 10.45 -10.72
C ASP A 93 -18.31 11.87 -10.41
N ALA A 94 -18.15 12.68 -11.45
CA ALA A 94 -17.65 14.04 -11.33
C ALA A 94 -18.52 14.95 -10.44
N ALA A 95 -19.86 14.76 -10.44
CA ALA A 95 -20.77 15.56 -9.62
C ALA A 95 -20.63 15.19 -8.14
N GLN A 96 -20.48 13.91 -7.81
CA GLN A 96 -20.23 13.46 -6.44
C GLN A 96 -18.85 13.93 -5.93
N VAL A 97 -17.81 13.88 -6.77
CA VAL A 97 -16.49 14.40 -6.42
C VAL A 97 -16.54 15.89 -6.16
N ALA A 98 -17.21 16.69 -7.02
CA ALA A 98 -17.37 18.13 -6.84
C ALA A 98 -18.11 18.51 -5.54
N ALA A 99 -18.94 17.63 -5.00
CA ALA A 99 -19.66 17.82 -3.74
C ALA A 99 -18.83 17.45 -2.49
N LEU A 100 -17.66 16.85 -2.64
CA LEU A 100 -16.79 16.54 -1.50
C LEU A 100 -16.23 17.83 -0.86
N PRO A 101 -16.16 17.92 0.47
CA PRO A 101 -15.55 19.07 1.13
C PRO A 101 -14.06 19.13 0.86
N VAL A 102 -13.54 20.29 0.48
CA VAL A 102 -12.09 20.49 0.32
C VAL A 102 -11.41 20.35 1.69
N THR A 103 -10.33 19.60 1.71
CA THR A 103 -9.60 19.22 2.93
C THR A 103 -8.10 19.47 2.74
N PRO A 104 -7.39 20.07 3.70
CA PRO A 104 -5.98 20.42 3.54
C PRO A 104 -5.05 19.23 3.28
N ASN A 105 -5.37 18.04 3.82
CA ASN A 105 -4.52 16.85 3.75
C ASN A 105 -5.29 15.67 3.14
N VAL A 106 -4.85 15.20 1.98
CA VAL A 106 -5.50 14.13 1.23
C VAL A 106 -4.55 12.96 1.02
N LEU A 107 -5.02 11.76 1.32
CA LEU A 107 -4.36 10.51 0.91
C LEU A 107 -5.24 9.83 -0.14
N PHE A 108 -4.71 9.70 -1.34
CA PHE A 108 -5.39 9.06 -2.47
C PHE A 108 -4.93 7.60 -2.57
N LEU A 109 -5.80 6.66 -2.16
CA LEU A 109 -5.57 5.22 -2.17
C LEU A 109 -6.50 4.47 -3.14
N ALA A 110 -7.39 5.19 -3.83
CA ALA A 110 -8.28 4.58 -4.78
C ALA A 110 -7.53 4.09 -6.02
N GLY A 111 -8.00 2.98 -6.58
CA GLY A 111 -7.45 2.39 -7.79
C GLY A 111 -7.84 0.93 -7.95
N GLN A 112 -7.60 0.38 -9.13
CA GLN A 112 -7.87 -1.01 -9.46
C GLN A 112 -6.58 -1.74 -9.80
N LYS A 113 -6.34 -2.86 -9.11
CA LYS A 113 -5.20 -3.76 -9.37
C LYS A 113 -5.65 -5.12 -9.90
N PHE A 114 -6.76 -5.65 -9.38
CA PHE A 114 -7.24 -6.99 -9.71
C PHE A 114 -8.29 -6.94 -10.81
N GLY A 115 -8.33 -7.98 -11.66
CA GLY A 115 -9.26 -8.06 -12.79
C GLY A 115 -8.88 -7.14 -13.96
N THR A 116 -7.65 -6.66 -14.01
CA THR A 116 -7.19 -5.70 -15.04
C THR A 116 -7.12 -6.32 -16.44
N ALA A 117 -6.93 -7.62 -16.54
CA ALA A 117 -6.95 -8.34 -17.82
C ALA A 117 -8.37 -8.58 -18.35
N SER A 118 -9.38 -8.68 -17.47
CA SER A 118 -10.77 -8.95 -17.86
C SER A 118 -11.60 -7.70 -18.13
N ALA A 119 -11.20 -6.54 -17.56
CA ALA A 119 -11.88 -5.25 -17.71
C ALA A 119 -10.85 -4.11 -17.76
N PRO A 120 -10.03 -4.02 -18.81
CA PRO A 120 -8.98 -3.02 -18.91
C PRO A 120 -9.53 -1.59 -18.91
N GLU A 121 -10.68 -1.35 -19.54
CA GLU A 121 -11.35 -0.05 -19.56
C GLU A 121 -11.68 0.46 -18.15
N LEU A 122 -12.16 -0.40 -17.26
CA LEU A 122 -12.43 -0.04 -15.85
C LEU A 122 -11.14 0.27 -15.10
N THR A 123 -10.07 -0.47 -15.42
CA THR A 123 -8.74 -0.20 -14.84
C THR A 123 -8.25 1.20 -15.20
N TRP A 124 -8.39 1.60 -16.46
CA TRP A 124 -8.02 2.94 -16.91
C TRP A 124 -8.90 4.03 -16.31
N ILE A 125 -10.23 3.83 -16.23
CA ILE A 125 -11.13 4.76 -15.54
C ILE A 125 -10.67 4.98 -14.09
N GLN A 126 -10.48 3.90 -13.33
CA GLN A 126 -10.11 3.98 -11.92
C GLN A 126 -8.69 4.53 -11.69
N ASN A 127 -7.77 4.27 -12.61
CA ASN A 127 -6.36 4.63 -12.45
C ASN A 127 -5.96 5.93 -13.17
N THR A 128 -6.81 6.52 -14.02
CA THR A 128 -6.49 7.77 -14.74
C THR A 128 -7.61 8.82 -14.70
N VAL A 129 -8.86 8.46 -14.99
CA VAL A 129 -9.97 9.43 -14.98
C VAL A 129 -10.29 9.87 -13.55
N VAL A 130 -10.44 8.93 -12.63
CA VAL A 130 -10.62 9.25 -11.19
C VAL A 130 -9.48 10.14 -10.68
N PRO A 131 -8.18 9.83 -10.89
CA PRO A 131 -7.08 10.74 -10.63
C PRO A 131 -7.25 12.16 -11.16
N ALA A 132 -7.78 12.34 -12.38
CA ALA A 132 -7.98 13.67 -12.95
C ALA A 132 -9.03 14.47 -12.17
N LEU A 133 -10.18 13.85 -11.86
CA LEU A 133 -11.26 14.48 -11.08
C LEU A 133 -10.77 14.88 -9.68
N ILE A 134 -9.99 14.01 -9.04
CA ILE A 134 -9.46 14.24 -7.69
C ILE A 134 -8.38 15.32 -7.70
N ALA A 135 -7.45 15.27 -8.64
CA ALA A 135 -6.34 16.23 -8.71
C ALA A 135 -6.83 17.66 -9.00
N ASP A 136 -7.89 17.79 -9.81
CA ASP A 136 -8.53 19.07 -10.08
C ASP A 136 -9.31 19.58 -8.86
N HIS A 137 -10.18 18.76 -8.27
CA HIS A 137 -11.01 19.15 -7.13
C HIS A 137 -10.18 19.54 -5.90
N PHE A 138 -9.13 18.77 -5.58
CA PHE A 138 -8.27 18.98 -4.41
C PHE A 138 -7.00 19.80 -4.72
N HIS A 139 -7.02 20.66 -5.74
CA HIS A 139 -5.85 21.44 -6.15
C HIS A 139 -5.26 22.35 -5.06
N ALA A 140 -6.05 22.75 -4.06
CA ALA A 140 -5.61 23.54 -2.91
C ALA A 140 -5.08 22.67 -1.74
N SER A 141 -5.07 21.35 -1.89
CA SER A 141 -4.67 20.40 -0.85
C SER A 141 -3.25 19.91 -1.05
N ARG A 142 -2.59 19.42 0.00
CA ARG A 142 -1.43 18.55 -0.16
C ARG A 142 -1.90 17.10 -0.34
N ILE A 143 -1.33 16.37 -1.30
CA ILE A 143 -1.84 15.07 -1.69
C ILE A 143 -0.72 14.03 -1.69
N VAL A 144 -0.89 12.94 -0.93
CA VAL A 144 -0.09 11.72 -1.09
C VAL A 144 -0.86 10.76 -1.99
N VAL A 145 -0.26 10.42 -3.13
CA VAL A 145 -0.86 9.60 -4.17
C VAL A 145 -0.23 8.21 -4.12
N PHE A 146 -1.02 7.19 -3.77
CA PHE A 146 -0.53 5.81 -3.84
C PHE A 146 -0.31 5.39 -5.29
N SER A 147 0.93 5.00 -5.56
CA SER A 147 1.41 4.38 -6.79
C SER A 147 2.01 3.01 -6.46
N THR A 148 2.78 2.44 -7.33
CA THR A 148 3.30 1.07 -7.21
C THR A 148 4.73 0.94 -7.73
N GLY A 149 5.51 0.01 -7.15
CA GLY A 149 6.80 -0.40 -7.72
C GLY A 149 6.70 -1.07 -9.09
N CYS A 150 5.50 -1.55 -9.50
CA CYS A 150 5.29 -2.13 -10.83
C CYS A 150 5.43 -1.11 -11.97
N VAL A 151 5.54 0.19 -11.70
CA VAL A 151 5.84 1.21 -12.71
C VAL A 151 7.27 1.10 -13.25
N TYR A 152 8.15 0.39 -12.55
CA TYR A 152 9.53 0.17 -12.96
C TYR A 152 9.70 -1.06 -13.87
N PRO A 153 10.75 -1.12 -14.69
CA PRO A 153 11.18 -2.36 -15.31
C PRO A 153 11.63 -3.38 -14.24
N PHE A 154 11.80 -4.64 -14.65
CA PHE A 154 12.52 -5.60 -13.83
C PHE A 154 13.97 -5.19 -13.70
N MET A 155 14.44 -5.03 -12.47
CA MET A 155 15.81 -4.61 -12.15
C MET A 155 16.74 -5.81 -11.98
N PRO A 156 18.04 -5.66 -12.31
CA PRO A 156 19.05 -6.70 -12.03
C PRO A 156 19.05 -7.10 -10.56
N THR A 157 19.04 -8.41 -10.30
CA THR A 157 18.99 -8.94 -8.94
C THR A 157 20.27 -8.76 -8.13
N ASN A 158 21.40 -8.44 -8.78
CA ASN A 158 22.67 -8.10 -8.14
C ASN A 158 22.83 -6.59 -7.84
N GLY A 159 21.85 -5.75 -8.25
CA GLY A 159 21.84 -4.30 -8.02
C GLY A 159 21.01 -3.90 -6.80
N PRO A 160 20.93 -2.60 -6.50
CA PRO A 160 20.15 -2.07 -5.36
C PRO A 160 18.63 -2.07 -5.60
N GLY A 161 18.17 -2.26 -6.83
CA GLY A 161 16.79 -2.06 -7.26
C GLY A 161 16.57 -0.72 -7.95
N ALA A 162 15.34 -0.44 -8.36
CA ALA A 162 14.96 0.81 -9.03
C ALA A 162 14.98 1.98 -8.04
N SER A 163 15.76 3.02 -8.33
CA SER A 163 15.65 4.30 -7.62
C SER A 163 14.46 5.11 -8.18
N GLU A 164 14.11 6.20 -7.50
CA GLU A 164 13.04 7.12 -7.95
C GLU A 164 13.35 7.76 -9.31
N ARG A 165 14.62 7.77 -9.74
CA ARG A 165 15.09 8.30 -11.02
C ARG A 165 15.04 7.28 -12.17
N GLU A 166 14.79 6.01 -11.85
CA GLU A 166 14.70 4.97 -12.86
C GLU A 166 13.55 5.26 -13.83
N PRO A 167 13.77 5.18 -15.17
CA PRO A 167 12.71 5.33 -16.14
C PRO A 167 11.60 4.32 -15.91
N VAL A 168 10.34 4.78 -16.03
CA VAL A 168 9.18 3.90 -15.89
C VAL A 168 9.02 2.97 -17.06
N ALA A 169 8.48 1.77 -16.83
CA ALA A 169 8.09 0.78 -17.82
C ALA A 169 6.56 0.64 -17.89
N PHE A 170 6.08 0.01 -18.97
CA PHE A 170 4.66 -0.15 -19.26
C PHE A 170 4.32 -1.64 -19.39
N LEU A 171 4.48 -2.38 -18.30
CA LEU A 171 4.26 -3.83 -18.31
C LEU A 171 2.83 -4.17 -17.89
N GLY A 172 1.97 -4.40 -18.88
CA GLY A 172 0.55 -4.74 -18.67
C GLY A 172 -0.31 -3.53 -18.29
N GLU A 173 -1.62 -3.76 -18.21
CA GLU A 173 -2.62 -2.71 -18.00
C GLU A 173 -2.48 -2.01 -16.64
N TYR A 174 -2.20 -2.79 -15.59
CA TYR A 174 -2.06 -2.23 -14.25
C TYR A 174 -0.88 -1.25 -14.15
N ALA A 175 0.32 -1.68 -14.53
CA ALA A 175 1.50 -0.82 -14.46
C ALA A 175 1.35 0.43 -15.36
N SER A 176 0.88 0.24 -16.60
CA SER A 176 0.66 1.33 -17.56
C SER A 176 -0.33 2.36 -17.04
N SER A 177 -1.46 1.92 -16.51
CA SER A 177 -2.47 2.82 -15.94
C SER A 177 -1.98 3.52 -14.67
N CYS A 178 -1.12 2.88 -13.85
CA CYS A 178 -0.48 3.55 -12.71
C CYS A 178 0.54 4.62 -13.14
N VAL A 179 1.29 4.40 -14.23
CA VAL A 179 2.11 5.46 -14.84
C VAL A 179 1.22 6.60 -15.33
N GLY A 180 0.07 6.28 -15.95
CA GLY A 180 -0.94 7.27 -16.32
C GLY A 180 -1.41 8.11 -15.13
N ARG A 181 -1.71 7.45 -13.98
CA ARG A 181 -2.05 8.12 -12.72
C ARG A 181 -1.00 9.15 -12.30
N GLU A 182 0.27 8.74 -12.25
CA GLU A 182 1.36 9.65 -11.87
C GLU A 182 1.46 10.84 -12.82
N ARG A 183 1.29 10.63 -14.11
CA ARG A 183 1.33 11.71 -15.12
C ARG A 183 0.17 12.68 -14.98
N VAL A 184 -1.03 12.18 -14.72
CA VAL A 184 -2.24 13.00 -14.48
C VAL A 184 -2.03 13.88 -13.25
N PHE A 185 -1.69 13.31 -12.11
CA PHE A 185 -1.42 14.07 -10.89
C PHE A 185 -0.27 15.08 -11.08
N THR A 186 0.79 14.69 -11.78
CA THR A 186 1.92 15.59 -12.11
C THR A 186 1.48 16.78 -12.97
N HIS A 187 0.58 16.56 -13.95
CA HIS A 187 0.03 17.63 -14.77
C HIS A 187 -0.70 18.66 -13.89
N PHE A 188 -1.64 18.22 -13.06
CA PHE A 188 -2.40 19.10 -12.18
C PHE A 188 -1.54 19.77 -11.11
N SER A 189 -0.54 19.06 -10.58
CA SER A 189 0.43 19.67 -9.67
C SER A 189 1.15 20.85 -10.29
N LYS A 190 1.64 20.69 -11.53
CA LYS A 190 2.31 21.79 -12.25
C LYS A 190 1.35 22.92 -12.63
N LEU A 191 0.10 22.59 -12.99
CA LEU A 191 -0.91 23.56 -13.39
C LEU A 191 -1.33 24.48 -12.24
N HIS A 192 -1.52 23.91 -11.03
CA HIS A 192 -2.07 24.62 -9.88
C HIS A 192 -1.04 24.90 -8.78
N GLY A 193 0.19 24.39 -8.89
CA GLY A 193 1.16 24.45 -7.78
C GLY A 193 0.85 23.50 -6.64
N THR A 194 -0.03 22.50 -6.84
CA THR A 194 -0.49 21.57 -5.81
C THR A 194 0.66 20.70 -5.28
N PRO A 195 1.00 20.77 -3.98
CA PRO A 195 2.05 19.95 -3.42
C PRO A 195 1.61 18.48 -3.34
N GLN A 196 2.35 17.60 -3.99
CA GLN A 196 2.03 16.16 -4.09
C GLN A 196 3.26 15.30 -3.83
N LEU A 197 3.02 14.02 -3.45
CA LEU A 197 4.04 12.99 -3.36
C LEU A 197 3.48 11.69 -3.97
N MET A 198 4.20 11.12 -4.94
CA MET A 198 3.90 9.81 -5.54
C MET A 198 4.52 8.72 -4.66
N PHE A 199 3.69 8.00 -3.95
CA PHE A 199 4.05 6.95 -3.00
C PHE A 199 4.14 5.61 -3.74
N ARG A 200 5.32 5.26 -4.29
CA ARG A 200 5.57 4.03 -5.05
C ARG A 200 5.78 2.86 -4.10
N LEU A 201 4.67 2.23 -3.73
CA LEU A 201 4.65 1.10 -2.79
C LEU A 201 5.04 -0.20 -3.49
N ASN A 202 5.97 -0.96 -2.89
CA ASN A 202 6.29 -2.31 -3.32
C ASN A 202 5.99 -3.31 -2.19
N TYR A 203 5.11 -4.29 -2.45
CA TYR A 203 4.70 -5.41 -1.61
C TYR A 203 4.43 -5.08 -0.12
N ALA A 204 3.32 -4.39 0.16
CA ALA A 204 2.82 -4.31 1.53
C ALA A 204 2.20 -5.63 2.00
N VAL A 205 2.68 -6.14 3.13
CA VAL A 205 2.29 -7.44 3.72
C VAL A 205 1.59 -7.26 5.05
N GLU A 206 0.60 -8.09 5.33
CA GLU A 206 -0.05 -8.25 6.63
C GLU A 206 -0.50 -9.72 6.81
N LEU A 207 -1.16 -10.07 7.90
CA LEU A 207 -1.42 -11.47 8.24
C LEU A 207 -2.43 -12.17 7.31
N ARG A 208 -3.40 -11.43 6.76
CA ARG A 208 -4.48 -11.96 5.92
C ARG A 208 -4.18 -11.88 4.41
N TYR A 209 -3.08 -11.20 4.03
CA TYR A 209 -2.75 -10.90 2.65
C TYR A 209 -1.28 -10.53 2.47
N GLY A 210 -0.72 -10.91 1.35
CA GLY A 210 0.62 -10.49 0.91
C GLY A 210 1.48 -11.66 0.47
N VAL A 211 2.59 -11.35 -0.19
CA VAL A 211 3.49 -12.34 -0.76
C VAL A 211 4.00 -13.36 0.27
N LEU A 212 4.24 -12.95 1.50
CA LEU A 212 4.69 -13.85 2.56
C LEU A 212 3.58 -14.83 2.97
N VAL A 213 2.32 -14.37 2.97
CA VAL A 213 1.16 -15.23 3.27
C VAL A 213 0.94 -16.25 2.15
N ASP A 214 0.96 -15.81 0.88
CA ASP A 214 0.81 -16.69 -0.26
C ASP A 214 1.89 -17.78 -0.27
N LEU A 215 3.15 -17.38 0.00
CA LEU A 215 4.28 -18.31 0.04
C LEU A 215 4.16 -19.32 1.20
N ALA A 216 3.81 -18.85 2.41
CA ALA A 216 3.60 -19.73 3.57
C ALA A 216 2.46 -20.74 3.34
N LEU A 217 1.37 -20.31 2.68
CA LEU A 217 0.24 -21.18 2.32
C LEU A 217 0.64 -22.24 1.30
N LYS A 218 1.40 -21.87 0.26
CA LYS A 218 1.91 -22.86 -0.73
C LYS A 218 2.76 -23.92 -0.03
N VAL A 219 3.69 -23.52 0.83
CA VAL A 219 4.53 -24.45 1.58
C VAL A 219 3.69 -25.34 2.52
N LEU A 220 2.74 -24.75 3.27
CA LEU A 220 1.86 -25.51 4.18
C LEU A 220 1.04 -26.58 3.45
N ARG A 221 0.50 -26.23 2.27
CA ARG A 221 -0.36 -27.09 1.45
C ARG A 221 0.39 -28.06 0.54
N GLY A 222 1.73 -27.98 0.48
CA GLY A 222 2.53 -28.77 -0.45
C GLY A 222 2.33 -28.36 -1.91
N GLU A 223 1.96 -27.11 -2.15
CA GLU A 223 1.84 -26.54 -3.50
C GLU A 223 3.22 -26.11 -4.00
N THR A 224 3.40 -26.14 -5.33
CA THR A 224 4.66 -25.74 -5.96
C THR A 224 4.91 -24.25 -5.83
N VAL A 225 6.10 -23.87 -5.40
CA VAL A 225 6.62 -22.50 -5.37
C VAL A 225 7.46 -22.29 -6.64
N ASP A 226 6.97 -21.45 -7.55
CA ASP A 226 7.76 -21.02 -8.71
C ASP A 226 8.72 -19.90 -8.29
N VAL A 227 10.01 -20.13 -8.47
CA VAL A 227 11.07 -19.17 -8.12
C VAL A 227 11.56 -18.33 -9.31
N THR A 228 10.84 -18.35 -10.45
CA THR A 228 11.25 -17.57 -11.63
C THR A 228 11.29 -16.07 -11.34
N MET A 229 10.32 -15.52 -10.57
CA MET A 229 10.43 -14.21 -9.94
C MET A 229 11.15 -14.36 -8.59
N GLY A 230 12.45 -14.63 -8.63
CA GLY A 230 13.20 -15.16 -7.49
C GLY A 230 13.48 -14.17 -6.35
N TRP A 231 13.21 -12.88 -6.53
CA TRP A 231 13.56 -11.84 -5.58
C TRP A 231 12.47 -10.79 -5.44
N LEU A 232 12.35 -10.24 -4.23
CA LEU A 232 11.48 -9.12 -3.92
C LEU A 232 12.03 -8.32 -2.72
N ASN A 233 11.44 -7.17 -2.47
CA ASN A 233 11.45 -6.54 -1.16
C ASN A 233 10.01 -6.19 -0.74
N CYS A 234 9.74 -6.23 0.57
CA CYS A 234 8.41 -5.99 1.11
C CYS A 234 8.47 -5.24 2.43
N ILE A 235 7.36 -4.63 2.79
CA ILE A 235 7.20 -3.85 4.03
C ILE A 235 5.93 -4.29 4.76
N TRP A 236 5.95 -4.22 6.08
CA TRP A 236 4.73 -4.39 6.88
C TRP A 236 3.69 -3.31 6.55
N GLN A 237 2.42 -3.70 6.39
CA GLN A 237 1.36 -2.74 6.02
C GLN A 237 1.23 -1.58 7.01
N GLY A 238 1.38 -1.84 8.31
CA GLY A 238 1.36 -0.80 9.33
C GLY A 238 2.46 0.24 9.12
N ASP A 239 3.70 -0.22 8.84
CA ASP A 239 4.83 0.68 8.54
C ASP A 239 4.60 1.46 7.24
N ALA A 240 4.04 0.82 6.21
CA ALA A 240 3.71 1.50 4.95
C ALA A 240 2.65 2.59 5.16
N CYS A 241 1.59 2.31 5.94
CA CYS A 241 0.57 3.31 6.29
C CYS A 241 1.15 4.46 7.12
N ALA A 242 2.04 4.16 8.06
CA ALA A 242 2.76 5.17 8.84
C ALA A 242 3.57 6.10 7.94
N ARG A 243 4.35 5.55 7.01
CA ARG A 243 5.12 6.33 6.04
C ARG A 243 4.24 7.15 5.11
N ALA A 244 3.07 6.64 4.70
CA ALA A 244 2.14 7.39 3.87
C ALA A 244 1.61 8.64 4.60
N ILE A 245 1.27 8.53 5.89
CA ILE A 245 0.84 9.68 6.69
C ILE A 245 1.98 10.69 6.86
N GLN A 246 3.18 10.23 7.21
CA GLN A 246 4.36 11.10 7.35
C GLN A 246 4.72 11.80 6.03
N SER A 247 4.47 11.14 4.88
CA SER A 247 4.73 11.69 3.55
C SER A 247 3.94 12.96 3.24
N LEU A 248 2.84 13.25 3.95
CA LEU A 248 2.11 14.52 3.81
C LEU A 248 2.99 15.74 4.12
N ALA A 249 3.97 15.61 5.01
CA ALA A 249 4.92 16.68 5.32
C ALA A 249 6.01 16.87 4.23
N HIS A 250 6.11 15.95 3.27
CA HIS A 250 7.17 15.92 2.25
C HIS A 250 6.64 16.10 0.82
N THR A 251 5.39 16.56 0.68
CA THR A 251 4.79 16.89 -0.62
C THR A 251 5.46 18.11 -1.26
N ALA A 252 5.55 18.14 -2.59
CA ALA A 252 6.16 19.22 -3.36
C ALA A 252 5.43 19.43 -4.71
N SER A 253 5.63 20.57 -5.35
CA SER A 253 5.25 20.80 -6.73
C SER A 253 6.48 21.26 -7.55
N PRO A 254 6.90 20.55 -8.60
CA PRO A 254 6.37 19.24 -9.09
C PRO A 254 6.40 18.13 -8.04
N PRO A 255 5.60 17.06 -8.22
CA PRO A 255 5.48 16.00 -7.22
C PRO A 255 6.82 15.35 -6.87
N ARG A 256 7.04 15.11 -5.58
CA ARG A 256 8.11 14.23 -5.14
C ARG A 256 7.75 12.78 -5.46
N LEU A 257 8.72 12.00 -5.96
CA LEU A 257 8.62 10.55 -6.06
C LEU A 257 9.24 9.92 -4.81
N LEU A 258 8.68 8.83 -4.31
CA LEU A 258 9.23 8.13 -3.15
C LEU A 258 8.94 6.63 -3.23
N ASN A 259 10.00 5.83 -3.25
CA ASN A 259 9.89 4.38 -3.12
C ASN A 259 9.67 3.98 -1.67
N VAL A 260 8.67 3.14 -1.43
CA VAL A 260 8.35 2.65 -0.09
C VAL A 260 8.26 1.14 -0.08
N THR A 261 9.23 0.53 0.58
CA THR A 261 9.32 -0.92 0.81
C THR A 261 10.29 -1.18 1.98
N GLY A 262 10.52 -2.45 2.33
CA GLY A 262 11.61 -2.84 3.23
C GLY A 262 12.97 -2.74 2.53
N PRO A 263 14.06 -2.53 3.28
CA PRO A 263 15.39 -2.39 2.72
C PRO A 263 15.99 -3.72 2.24
N GLU A 264 15.53 -4.83 2.80
CA GLU A 264 16.09 -6.14 2.50
C GLU A 264 15.61 -6.69 1.16
N LYS A 265 16.53 -7.15 0.34
CA LYS A 265 16.24 -7.94 -0.85
C LYS A 265 16.11 -9.41 -0.45
N LEU A 266 14.94 -9.96 -0.60
CA LEU A 266 14.54 -11.28 -0.11
C LEU A 266 14.51 -12.30 -1.25
N SER A 267 15.15 -13.46 -1.06
CA SER A 267 15.05 -14.60 -1.99
C SER A 267 13.78 -15.40 -1.73
N ILE A 268 12.97 -15.63 -2.76
CA ILE A 268 11.76 -16.47 -2.68
C ILE A 268 12.12 -17.89 -2.25
N ARG A 269 13.22 -18.45 -2.78
CA ARG A 269 13.71 -19.79 -2.38
C ARG A 269 14.04 -19.83 -0.90
N ALA A 270 14.85 -18.90 -0.41
CA ALA A 270 15.24 -18.85 1.00
C ALA A 270 14.03 -18.61 1.93
N LEU A 271 13.05 -17.80 1.51
CA LEU A 271 11.80 -17.63 2.23
C LEU A 271 10.97 -18.91 2.28
N ALA A 272 10.87 -19.65 1.16
CA ALA A 272 10.16 -20.91 1.13
C ALA A 272 10.82 -21.96 2.03
N GLU A 273 12.16 -22.04 2.04
CA GLU A 273 12.92 -22.91 2.92
C GLU A 273 12.74 -22.54 4.40
N GLU A 274 12.74 -21.26 4.73
CA GLU A 274 12.49 -20.79 6.10
C GLU A 274 11.06 -21.08 6.56
N PHE A 275 10.05 -20.85 5.70
CA PHE A 275 8.68 -21.27 5.99
C PHE A 275 8.59 -22.81 6.13
N GLY A 276 9.30 -23.56 5.29
CA GLY A 276 9.38 -25.01 5.39
C GLY A 276 9.90 -25.46 6.76
N ARG A 277 10.97 -24.84 7.25
CA ARG A 277 11.54 -25.09 8.56
C ARG A 277 10.55 -24.79 9.68
N GLN A 278 9.90 -23.60 9.65
CA GLN A 278 8.94 -23.19 10.67
C GLN A 278 7.63 -24.00 10.64
N LEU A 279 7.18 -24.41 9.45
CA LEU A 279 5.96 -25.19 9.24
C LEU A 279 6.17 -26.70 9.37
N GLN A 280 7.44 -27.13 9.44
CA GLN A 280 7.84 -28.55 9.41
C GLN A 280 7.35 -29.25 8.12
N ARG A 281 7.56 -28.61 6.98
CA ARG A 281 7.21 -29.06 5.63
C ARG A 281 8.39 -28.86 4.70
N THR A 282 8.62 -29.78 3.77
CA THR A 282 9.61 -29.59 2.70
C THR A 282 8.94 -28.82 1.57
N PRO A 283 9.43 -27.61 1.19
CA PRO A 283 8.85 -26.85 0.08
C PRO A 283 9.12 -27.56 -1.26
N ILE A 284 8.14 -27.55 -2.13
CA ILE A 284 8.26 -28.03 -3.51
C ILE A 284 8.61 -26.83 -4.38
N ILE A 285 9.85 -26.76 -4.87
CA ILE A 285 10.36 -25.62 -5.62
C ILE A 285 10.46 -25.98 -7.11
N SER A 286 10.03 -25.07 -7.98
CA SER A 286 10.16 -25.19 -9.44
C SER A 286 10.71 -23.93 -10.06
N GLY A 287 11.17 -24.03 -11.31
CA GLY A 287 11.75 -22.92 -12.05
C GLY A 287 13.20 -22.62 -11.67
N GLN A 288 13.74 -21.59 -12.32
CA GLN A 288 15.07 -21.05 -12.08
C GLN A 288 14.94 -19.53 -11.95
N GLU A 289 15.63 -18.95 -10.98
CA GLU A 289 15.59 -17.52 -10.71
C GLU A 289 16.06 -16.72 -11.92
N ALA A 290 15.19 -15.83 -12.42
CA ALA A 290 15.58 -14.91 -13.47
C ALA A 290 16.59 -13.87 -12.94
N PRO A 291 17.49 -13.35 -13.80
CA PRO A 291 18.50 -12.37 -13.39
C PRO A 291 17.89 -11.00 -13.05
N THR A 292 16.58 -10.83 -13.20
CA THR A 292 15.88 -9.57 -12.94
C THR A 292 14.59 -9.81 -12.16
N ALA A 293 14.18 -8.82 -11.33
CA ALA A 293 12.94 -8.85 -10.55
C ALA A 293 12.40 -7.43 -10.28
N TRP A 294 11.17 -7.31 -9.78
CA TRP A 294 10.65 -6.05 -9.25
C TRP A 294 11.23 -5.78 -7.86
N ILE A 295 12.31 -5.03 -7.84
CA ILE A 295 13.02 -4.62 -6.63
C ILE A 295 13.15 -3.10 -6.68
N ALA A 296 12.77 -2.42 -5.59
CA ALA A 296 12.91 -0.97 -5.47
C ALA A 296 13.98 -0.60 -4.42
N ASP A 297 14.75 0.43 -4.69
CA ASP A 297 15.66 1.05 -3.73
C ASP A 297 14.85 1.92 -2.76
N ALA A 298 14.86 1.58 -1.47
CA ALA A 298 14.13 2.28 -0.42
C ALA A 298 14.97 3.35 0.30
N SER A 299 16.16 3.68 -0.18
CA SER A 299 17.14 4.52 0.52
C SER A 299 16.58 5.90 0.88
N GLU A 300 15.84 6.56 -0.03
CA GLU A 300 15.24 7.87 0.26
C GLU A 300 14.19 7.78 1.39
N SER A 301 13.33 6.76 1.38
CA SER A 301 12.33 6.61 2.44
C SER A 301 12.95 6.23 3.79
N LEU A 302 14.08 5.50 3.78
CA LEU A 302 14.85 5.20 4.99
C LEU A 302 15.52 6.45 5.57
N GLN A 303 16.02 7.34 4.73
CA GLN A 303 16.58 8.63 5.17
C GLN A 303 15.51 9.53 5.79
N LEU A 304 14.30 9.53 5.25
CA LEU A 304 13.19 10.36 5.75
C LEU A 304 12.56 9.83 7.05
N PHE A 305 12.38 8.52 7.15
CA PHE A 305 11.51 7.93 8.18
C PHE A 305 12.23 6.91 9.09
N GLY A 306 13.51 6.63 8.81
CA GLY A 306 14.23 5.55 9.47
C GLY A 306 13.82 4.14 8.97
N PRO A 307 14.36 3.08 9.59
CA PRO A 307 14.02 1.70 9.24
C PRO A 307 12.57 1.38 9.61
N PRO A 308 11.92 0.42 8.89
CA PRO A 308 10.64 -0.13 9.32
C PRO A 308 10.71 -0.69 10.73
N LEU A 309 9.65 -0.55 11.51
CA LEU A 309 9.59 -1.09 12.88
C LEU A 309 9.39 -2.60 12.88
N MET A 310 8.66 -3.13 11.90
CA MET A 310 8.43 -4.56 11.74
C MET A 310 9.56 -5.19 10.92
N THR A 311 10.38 -6.03 11.55
CA THR A 311 11.49 -6.72 10.89
C THR A 311 11.01 -7.92 10.07
N VAL A 312 11.79 -8.33 9.06
CA VAL A 312 11.49 -9.52 8.24
C VAL A 312 11.35 -10.79 9.10
N PRO A 313 12.29 -11.12 10.02
CA PRO A 313 12.12 -12.29 10.87
C PRO A 313 10.80 -12.28 11.66
N ARG A 314 10.40 -11.11 12.17
CA ARG A 314 9.14 -10.99 12.90
C ARG A 314 7.91 -11.14 12.00
N MET A 315 7.94 -10.65 10.76
CA MET A 315 6.89 -10.90 9.79
C MET A 315 6.74 -12.40 9.51
N LEU A 316 7.85 -13.13 9.31
CA LEU A 316 7.83 -14.57 9.05
C LEU A 316 7.25 -15.36 10.24
N GLU A 317 7.64 -15.04 11.47
CA GLU A 317 7.08 -15.64 12.68
C GLU A 317 5.56 -15.44 12.77
N LEU A 318 5.09 -14.20 12.60
CA LEU A 318 3.68 -13.86 12.70
C LEU A 318 2.86 -14.52 11.59
N VAL A 319 3.34 -14.49 10.34
CA VAL A 319 2.66 -15.12 9.22
C VAL A 319 2.60 -16.64 9.41
N THR A 320 3.71 -17.27 9.82
CA THR A 320 3.73 -18.71 10.11
C THR A 320 2.72 -19.08 11.19
N ALA A 321 2.70 -18.34 12.30
CA ALA A 321 1.77 -18.60 13.39
C ALA A 321 0.30 -18.41 12.95
N TYR A 322 0.04 -17.37 12.15
CA TYR A 322 -1.31 -17.07 11.64
C TYR A 322 -1.82 -18.15 10.68
N VAL A 323 -0.97 -18.58 9.74
CA VAL A 323 -1.31 -19.62 8.76
C VAL A 323 -1.48 -20.99 9.46
N LYS A 324 -0.66 -21.32 10.46
CA LYS A 324 -0.83 -22.54 11.28
C LYS A 324 -2.15 -22.55 12.05
N ALA A 325 -2.62 -21.39 12.48
CA ALA A 325 -3.89 -21.25 13.22
C ALA A 325 -5.11 -21.18 12.28
N ASP A 326 -4.94 -21.44 10.98
CA ASP A 326 -5.99 -21.32 9.95
C ASP A 326 -6.70 -19.96 9.96
N GLY A 327 -5.90 -18.90 10.13
CA GLY A 327 -6.41 -17.54 10.19
C GLY A 327 -7.16 -17.13 8.91
N ARG A 328 -8.24 -16.36 9.06
CA ARG A 328 -9.06 -15.89 7.95
C ARG A 328 -8.25 -15.05 6.95
N LEU A 329 -8.33 -15.39 5.67
CA LEU A 329 -7.64 -14.71 4.58
C LEU A 329 -8.58 -13.77 3.82
N LEU A 330 -8.01 -12.77 3.13
CA LEU A 330 -8.79 -11.85 2.27
C LEU A 330 -9.15 -12.47 0.90
N GLY A 331 -8.64 -13.66 0.57
CA GLY A 331 -8.96 -14.38 -0.68
C GLY A 331 -8.49 -13.66 -1.95
N LYS A 332 -7.40 -12.91 -1.87
CA LYS A 332 -6.84 -12.14 -2.99
C LYS A 332 -5.38 -12.54 -3.19
N PRO A 333 -5.06 -13.48 -4.10
CA PRO A 333 -3.67 -13.86 -4.35
C PRO A 333 -2.88 -12.66 -4.91
N THR A 334 -1.60 -12.58 -4.56
CA THR A 334 -0.74 -11.47 -4.98
C THR A 334 -0.25 -11.59 -6.42
N HIS A 335 -0.25 -12.81 -6.95
CA HIS A 335 0.36 -13.16 -8.24
C HIS A 335 1.83 -12.73 -8.32
N PHE A 336 2.58 -12.89 -7.22
CA PHE A 336 3.96 -12.41 -7.11
C PHE A 336 4.92 -13.08 -8.10
N GLU A 337 4.57 -14.29 -8.58
CA GLU A 337 5.34 -15.04 -9.58
C GLU A 337 5.23 -14.43 -10.98
N THR A 338 4.23 -13.58 -11.26
CA THR A 338 3.98 -13.12 -12.63
C THR A 338 5.10 -12.24 -13.16
N ARG A 339 5.49 -12.48 -14.40
CA ARG A 339 6.40 -11.64 -15.18
C ARG A 339 5.72 -11.01 -16.40
N SER A 340 4.42 -11.27 -16.59
CA SER A 340 3.63 -10.71 -17.71
C SER A 340 2.96 -9.38 -17.39
N GLY A 341 2.93 -8.95 -16.12
CA GLY A 341 2.17 -7.77 -15.65
C GLY A 341 0.65 -7.99 -15.60
N GLN A 342 0.19 -9.23 -15.65
CA GLN A 342 -1.22 -9.61 -15.47
C GLN A 342 -1.50 -9.87 -13.98
N PHE A 343 -2.53 -9.18 -13.45
CA PHE A 343 -2.94 -9.25 -12.05
C PHE A 343 -4.44 -9.52 -11.90
#